data_622a5786337c77a9f9a15c1674bb82e6
#
_entry.id   622a5786337c77a9f9a15c1674bb82e6
#
_cell.length_a   1.000
_cell.length_b   1.000
_cell.length_c   1.000
_cell.angle_alpha   90.00
_cell.angle_beta   90.00
_cell.angle_gamma   90.00
#
_symmetry.space_group_name_H-M   'P 1'
#
loop_
_entity.id
_entity.type
_entity.pdbx_description
1 polymer ?
#
loop_
_entity_poly.entity_id
_entity_poly.type
_entity_poly.pdbx_seq_one_letter_code
_entity_poly.pdbx_strand_id
1 'polypeptide(L)'
;MTTAIDLDHVAIGGPALPALVAAYERLGFTLTPLARHRGLATGNRCIMLRQGYLELIALVAPSAPAEGFDAILARYDGLHIVALGIDDAAATLDRLRRAGLDVPGIAPLARPVDDADPDGAQAQFERLPLPDAPEGRIQLIRHLTREAIWQEWFMAHPNNAVALEEVVLAVPAPAETAARFSRLAGLPVTPDPAGGFALALPRGRVRIVPPDAVARIFPGVAPPAVPSIVGIALRTSDGCAALRGRLDGVAHAGLDAGVLVLPSAACGAAIAFT
;
A
#
# COMPACT_ATOMS: atom_id res chain seq x y z
N MET A 1 2.41 9.53 23.81
CA MET A 1 2.26 10.20 22.50
C MET A 1 1.76 9.17 21.51
N THR A 2 0.72 9.48 20.73
CA THR A 2 0.22 8.57 19.67
C THR A 2 1.20 8.55 18.51
N THR A 3 1.54 7.35 18.04
CA THR A 3 2.42 7.11 16.90
C THR A 3 1.67 6.26 15.87
N ALA A 4 2.17 6.20 14.64
CA ALA A 4 1.72 5.20 13.70
C ALA A 4 2.05 3.79 14.23
N ILE A 5 1.15 2.84 14.03
CA ILE A 5 1.23 1.50 14.62
C ILE A 5 1.59 0.42 13.60
N ASP A 6 1.28 0.64 12.33
CA ASP A 6 1.59 -0.31 11.27
C ASP A 6 1.70 0.33 9.88
N LEU A 7 2.27 -0.43 8.97
CA LEU A 7 2.07 -0.26 7.54
C LEU A 7 0.71 -0.91 7.22
N ASP A 8 -0.33 -0.08 7.21
CA ASP A 8 -1.71 -0.56 7.10
C ASP A 8 -2.00 -1.12 5.71
N HIS A 9 -1.75 -0.33 4.68
CA HIS A 9 -1.90 -0.80 3.31
C HIS A 9 -1.09 0.02 2.30
N VAL A 10 -0.99 -0.55 1.11
CA VAL A 10 -0.54 0.14 -0.10
C VAL A 10 -1.59 -0.02 -1.19
N ALA A 11 -1.74 0.99 -2.05
CA ALA A 11 -2.62 0.87 -3.21
C ALA A 11 -1.83 0.78 -4.51
N ILE A 12 -2.20 -0.23 -5.30
CA ILE A 12 -1.71 -0.48 -6.65
C ILE A 12 -2.78 0.00 -7.64
N GLY A 13 -2.44 1.01 -8.41
CA GLY A 13 -3.30 1.56 -9.44
C GLY A 13 -2.93 1.10 -10.83
N GLY A 14 -3.91 1.07 -11.71
CA GLY A 14 -3.72 0.73 -13.12
C GLY A 14 -4.92 1.16 -13.96
N PRO A 15 -4.85 0.98 -15.31
CA PRO A 15 -5.84 1.51 -16.23
C PRO A 15 -7.21 0.82 -16.10
N ALA A 16 -7.22 -0.43 -15.64
CA ALA A 16 -8.45 -1.21 -15.52
C ALA A 16 -8.40 -2.20 -14.37
N LEU A 17 -9.38 -2.16 -13.47
CA LEU A 17 -9.47 -3.07 -12.34
C LEU A 17 -9.47 -4.56 -12.72
N PRO A 18 -10.13 -5.02 -13.79
CA PRO A 18 -10.06 -6.43 -14.20
C PRO A 18 -8.64 -6.91 -14.53
N ALA A 19 -7.80 -6.06 -15.11
CA ALA A 19 -6.41 -6.42 -15.43
C ALA A 19 -5.57 -6.56 -14.15
N LEU A 20 -5.74 -5.64 -13.20
CA LEU A 20 -5.14 -5.73 -11.86
C LEU A 20 -5.54 -7.04 -11.17
N VAL A 21 -6.84 -7.33 -11.13
CA VAL A 21 -7.39 -8.54 -10.52
C VAL A 21 -6.77 -9.80 -11.12
N ALA A 22 -6.78 -9.93 -12.44
CA ALA A 22 -6.25 -11.11 -13.13
C ALA A 22 -4.76 -11.34 -12.87
N ALA A 23 -3.95 -10.27 -12.80
CA ALA A 23 -2.53 -10.36 -12.47
C ALA A 23 -2.31 -10.91 -11.06
N TYR A 24 -3.05 -10.42 -10.08
CA TYR A 24 -2.87 -10.83 -8.68
C TYR A 24 -3.51 -12.20 -8.38
N GLU A 25 -4.63 -12.56 -9.04
CA GLU A 25 -5.17 -13.93 -8.98
C GLU A 25 -4.19 -14.98 -9.53
N ARG A 26 -3.48 -14.66 -10.62
CA ARG A 26 -2.42 -15.52 -11.17
C ARG A 26 -1.31 -15.74 -10.14
N LEU A 27 -0.95 -14.73 -9.35
CA LEU A 27 0.03 -14.84 -8.27
C LEU A 27 -0.50 -15.62 -7.05
N GLY A 28 -1.76 -16.06 -7.07
CA GLY A 28 -2.38 -16.85 -6.02
C GLY A 28 -2.92 -16.03 -4.85
N PHE A 29 -3.33 -14.81 -5.09
CA PHE A 29 -4.04 -14.04 -4.08
C PHE A 29 -5.55 -14.26 -4.15
N THR A 30 -6.18 -14.30 -2.99
CA THR A 30 -7.63 -14.17 -2.81
C THR A 30 -7.96 -12.68 -2.69
N LEU A 31 -9.00 -12.23 -3.39
CA LEU A 31 -9.43 -10.84 -3.35
C LEU A 31 -10.83 -10.69 -2.74
N THR A 32 -11.07 -9.58 -2.05
CA THR A 32 -12.41 -9.21 -1.60
C THR A 32 -13.35 -8.98 -2.80
N PRO A 33 -14.66 -8.94 -2.63
CA PRO A 33 -15.58 -8.42 -3.63
C PRO A 33 -15.21 -7.00 -4.09
N LEU A 34 -15.78 -6.55 -5.20
CA LEU A 34 -15.69 -5.17 -5.64
C LEU A 34 -16.37 -4.26 -4.60
N ALA A 35 -15.68 -3.19 -4.24
CA ALA A 35 -16.26 -2.13 -3.42
C ALA A 35 -16.03 -0.77 -4.11
N ARG A 36 -17.11 -0.01 -4.32
CA ARG A 36 -17.04 1.35 -4.87
C ARG A 36 -17.00 2.38 -3.76
N HIS A 37 -16.15 3.39 -3.93
CA HIS A 37 -16.15 4.54 -3.04
C HIS A 37 -17.38 5.40 -3.34
N ARG A 38 -18.25 5.59 -2.35
CA ARG A 38 -19.53 6.32 -2.52
C ARG A 38 -19.28 7.74 -3.04
N GLY A 39 -19.91 8.08 -4.16
CA GLY A 39 -19.80 9.41 -4.77
C GLY A 39 -18.48 9.68 -5.51
N LEU A 40 -17.59 8.70 -5.63
CA LEU A 40 -16.30 8.83 -6.30
C LEU A 40 -16.17 7.92 -7.52
N ALA A 41 -15.25 8.28 -8.41
CA ALA A 41 -14.95 7.50 -9.60
C ALA A 41 -14.25 6.17 -9.30
N THR A 42 -13.63 6.04 -8.13
CA THR A 42 -12.77 4.90 -7.77
C THR A 42 -13.54 3.73 -7.18
N GLY A 43 -13.05 2.53 -7.49
CA GLY A 43 -13.44 1.29 -6.82
C GLY A 43 -12.24 0.38 -6.67
N ASN A 44 -12.33 -0.55 -5.73
CA ASN A 44 -11.23 -1.41 -5.37
C ASN A 44 -11.65 -2.87 -5.16
N ARG A 45 -10.64 -3.75 -5.16
CA ARG A 45 -10.66 -5.08 -4.53
C ARG A 45 -9.41 -5.19 -3.68
N CYS A 46 -9.55 -5.71 -2.47
CA CYS A 46 -8.44 -5.80 -1.53
C CYS A 46 -7.92 -7.24 -1.39
N ILE A 47 -6.63 -7.36 -1.14
CA ILE A 47 -5.93 -8.59 -0.77
C ILE A 47 -5.62 -8.46 0.71
N MET A 48 -6.44 -9.08 1.55
CA MET A 48 -6.35 -8.96 3.01
C MET A 48 -5.29 -9.90 3.56
N LEU A 49 -4.30 -9.38 4.27
CA LEU A 49 -3.28 -10.18 4.94
C LEU A 49 -3.52 -10.16 6.46
N ARG A 50 -2.94 -11.07 7.21
CA ARG A 50 -3.00 -11.03 8.69
C ARG A 50 -2.41 -9.74 9.25
N GLN A 51 -1.41 -9.17 8.53
CA GLN A 51 -0.83 -7.87 8.81
C GLN A 51 -0.84 -7.03 7.53
N GLY A 52 -1.61 -5.94 7.54
CA GLY A 52 -1.78 -5.04 6.41
C GLY A 52 -2.62 -5.61 5.27
N TYR A 53 -2.72 -4.88 4.17
CA TYR A 53 -3.38 -5.35 2.94
C TYR A 53 -2.88 -4.60 1.70
N LEU A 54 -3.16 -5.17 0.53
CA LEU A 54 -2.97 -4.50 -0.76
C LEU A 54 -4.33 -4.08 -1.30
N GLU A 55 -4.44 -2.85 -1.77
CA GLU A 55 -5.63 -2.32 -2.43
C GLU A 55 -5.38 -2.24 -3.94
N LEU A 56 -6.11 -3.02 -4.73
CA LEU A 56 -6.13 -2.88 -6.18
C LEU A 56 -7.21 -1.87 -6.54
N ILE A 57 -6.82 -0.69 -7.05
CA ILE A 57 -7.72 0.45 -7.23
C ILE A 57 -7.67 0.96 -8.68
N ALA A 58 -8.84 1.31 -9.22
CA ALA A 58 -8.97 1.91 -10.54
C ALA A 58 -10.19 2.84 -10.62
N LEU A 59 -10.30 3.59 -11.72
CA LEU A 59 -11.50 4.34 -12.05
C LEU A 59 -12.55 3.37 -12.62
N VAL A 60 -13.64 3.16 -11.88
CA VAL A 60 -14.74 2.24 -12.25
C VAL A 60 -16.03 2.97 -12.58
N ALA A 61 -16.11 4.27 -12.28
CA ALA A 61 -17.23 5.16 -12.57
C ALA A 61 -16.72 6.50 -13.12
N PRO A 62 -16.24 6.55 -14.37
CA PRO A 62 -15.49 7.70 -14.91
C PRO A 62 -16.29 9.01 -14.99
N SER A 63 -17.61 8.97 -14.85
CA SER A 63 -18.47 10.15 -14.78
C SER A 63 -18.54 10.80 -13.38
N ALA A 64 -18.04 10.12 -12.35
CA ALA A 64 -17.99 10.62 -10.99
C ALA A 64 -16.67 11.36 -10.71
N PRO A 65 -16.58 12.20 -9.63
CA PRO A 65 -15.35 12.88 -9.26
C PRO A 65 -14.21 11.91 -8.92
N ALA A 66 -13.03 12.12 -9.49
CA ALA A 66 -11.84 11.31 -9.25
C ALA A 66 -10.98 11.82 -8.07
N GLU A 67 -11.22 13.04 -7.58
CA GLU A 67 -10.45 13.69 -6.49
C GLU A 67 -8.93 13.66 -6.73
N GLY A 68 -8.50 13.88 -7.98
CA GLY A 68 -7.09 13.88 -8.38
C GLY A 68 -6.49 12.49 -8.59
N PHE A 69 -7.25 11.42 -8.39
CA PHE A 69 -6.74 10.07 -8.58
C PHE A 69 -6.47 9.73 -10.05
N ASP A 70 -7.19 10.34 -10.96
CA ASP A 70 -6.93 10.32 -12.41
C ASP A 70 -5.53 10.84 -12.75
N ALA A 71 -5.14 11.97 -12.18
CA ALA A 71 -3.80 12.55 -12.35
C ALA A 71 -2.70 11.65 -11.74
N ILE A 72 -2.99 10.99 -10.62
CA ILE A 72 -2.08 10.03 -9.98
C ILE A 72 -1.86 8.82 -10.91
N LEU A 73 -2.93 8.22 -11.43
CA LEU A 73 -2.87 7.07 -12.33
C LEU A 73 -2.21 7.40 -13.67
N ALA A 74 -2.34 8.64 -14.15
CA ALA A 74 -1.70 9.06 -15.40
C ALA A 74 -0.17 9.10 -15.35
N ARG A 75 0.45 9.00 -14.16
CA ARG A 75 1.90 9.05 -14.00
C ARG A 75 2.58 7.74 -14.43
N TYR A 76 2.08 6.62 -13.96
CA TYR A 76 2.56 5.25 -14.24
C TYR A 76 1.56 4.24 -13.67
N ASP A 77 1.62 2.99 -14.13
CA ASP A 77 0.96 1.86 -13.46
C ASP A 77 1.83 1.40 -12.28
N GLY A 78 1.22 1.08 -11.13
CA GLY A 78 1.94 0.61 -9.97
C GLY A 78 1.44 1.16 -8.64
N LEU A 79 2.36 1.32 -7.70
CA LEU A 79 2.06 1.76 -6.33
C LEU A 79 1.92 3.28 -6.26
N HIS A 80 0.80 3.75 -5.69
CA HIS A 80 0.48 5.18 -5.62
C HIS A 80 0.13 5.67 -4.21
N ILE A 81 -0.25 4.76 -3.30
CA ILE A 81 -0.68 5.11 -1.93
C ILE A 81 0.10 4.29 -0.93
N VAL A 82 0.50 4.95 0.16
CA VAL A 82 0.99 4.33 1.40
C VAL A 82 0.11 4.81 2.55
N ALA A 83 -0.52 3.90 3.26
CA ALA A 83 -1.30 4.20 4.44
C ALA A 83 -0.62 3.68 5.70
N LEU A 84 -0.51 4.54 6.70
CA LEU A 84 -0.03 4.21 8.03
C LEU A 84 -1.22 4.12 8.97
N GLY A 85 -1.34 3.02 9.68
CA GLY A 85 -2.39 2.80 10.67
C GLY A 85 -2.15 3.61 11.94
N ILE A 86 -3.23 4.10 12.52
CA ILE A 86 -3.26 4.84 13.79
C ILE A 86 -4.37 4.33 14.70
N ASP A 87 -4.17 4.40 16.02
CA ASP A 87 -5.18 3.97 17.00
C ASP A 87 -6.19 5.06 17.36
N ASP A 88 -5.75 6.32 17.35
CA ASP A 88 -6.53 7.48 17.79
C ASP A 88 -6.34 8.63 16.80
N ALA A 89 -7.38 8.89 16.01
CA ALA A 89 -7.35 9.93 14.99
C ALA A 89 -7.32 11.34 15.61
N ALA A 90 -8.04 11.59 16.72
CA ALA A 90 -8.10 12.90 17.36
C ALA A 90 -6.75 13.25 17.99
N ALA A 91 -6.17 12.37 18.78
CA ALA A 91 -4.87 12.59 19.39
C ALA A 91 -3.74 12.66 18.36
N THR A 92 -3.86 11.92 17.23
CA THR A 92 -2.91 12.03 16.11
C THR A 92 -3.04 13.38 15.41
N LEU A 93 -4.25 13.86 15.13
CA LEU A 93 -4.50 15.19 14.56
C LEU A 93 -3.87 16.29 15.42
N ASP A 94 -4.10 16.25 16.74
CA ASP A 94 -3.52 17.21 17.67
C ASP A 94 -1.99 17.18 17.68
N ARG A 95 -1.39 15.99 17.56
CA ARG A 95 0.07 15.81 17.44
C ARG A 95 0.61 16.44 16.15
N LEU A 96 -0.05 16.17 15.03
CA LEU A 96 0.38 16.68 13.72
C LEU A 96 0.30 18.22 13.68
N ARG A 97 -0.78 18.80 14.18
CA ARG A 97 -0.95 20.27 14.27
C ARG A 97 0.11 20.92 15.16
N ARG A 98 0.40 20.31 16.31
CA ARG A 98 1.52 20.77 17.18
C ARG A 98 2.89 20.63 16.52
N ALA A 99 3.07 19.69 15.60
CA ALA A 99 4.28 19.54 14.78
C ALA A 99 4.31 20.48 13.55
N GLY A 100 3.35 21.42 13.45
CA GLY A 100 3.29 22.41 12.38
C GLY A 100 2.77 21.88 11.04
N LEU A 101 2.11 20.71 11.03
CA LEU A 101 1.50 20.17 9.83
C LEU A 101 0.07 20.71 9.68
N ASP A 102 -0.25 21.20 8.48
CA ASP A 102 -1.60 21.63 8.14
C ASP A 102 -2.46 20.41 7.79
N VAL A 103 -3.30 20.00 8.74
CA VAL A 103 -4.25 18.91 8.58
C VAL A 103 -5.65 19.45 8.85
N PRO A 104 -6.55 19.46 7.85
CA PRO A 104 -7.87 20.09 7.95
C PRO A 104 -8.72 19.51 9.09
N GLY A 105 -8.65 18.20 9.30
CA GLY A 105 -9.43 17.51 10.32
C GLY A 105 -9.49 16.01 10.10
N ILE A 106 -10.43 15.37 10.78
CA ILE A 106 -10.73 13.95 10.61
C ILE A 106 -11.82 13.83 9.54
N ALA A 107 -11.56 13.06 8.49
CA ALA A 107 -12.52 12.76 7.44
C ALA A 107 -13.06 11.33 7.63
N PRO A 108 -14.34 11.15 7.92
CA PRO A 108 -14.96 9.84 7.94
C PRO A 108 -15.03 9.29 6.52
N LEU A 109 -14.81 8.00 6.38
CA LEU A 109 -15.00 7.25 5.14
C LEU A 109 -15.75 5.96 5.45
N ALA A 110 -16.73 5.62 4.62
CA ALA A 110 -17.43 4.35 4.71
C ALA A 110 -17.70 3.82 3.30
N ARG A 111 -17.65 2.50 3.16
CA ARG A 111 -18.05 1.79 1.94
C ARG A 111 -18.63 0.42 2.30
N PRO A 112 -19.51 -0.17 1.46
CA PRO A 112 -19.87 -1.56 1.63
C PRO A 112 -18.61 -2.44 1.46
N VAL A 113 -18.63 -3.60 2.12
CA VAL A 113 -17.59 -4.62 1.90
C VAL A 113 -17.77 -5.27 0.53
N ASP A 114 -19.01 -5.41 0.09
CA ASP A 114 -19.42 -5.94 -1.20
C ASP A 114 -20.41 -4.97 -1.87
N ASP A 115 -20.08 -4.50 -3.06
CA ASP A 115 -20.94 -3.59 -3.84
C ASP A 115 -22.26 -4.28 -4.31
N ALA A 116 -22.28 -5.62 -4.37
CA ALA A 116 -23.49 -6.40 -4.65
C ALA A 116 -24.45 -6.47 -3.46
N ASP A 117 -23.98 -6.17 -2.23
CA ASP A 117 -24.77 -6.06 -1.00
C ASP A 117 -24.50 -4.70 -0.32
N PRO A 118 -25.00 -3.60 -0.88
CA PRO A 118 -24.68 -2.24 -0.42
C PRO A 118 -25.22 -1.91 0.97
N ASP A 119 -26.21 -2.65 1.46
CA ASP A 119 -26.81 -2.51 2.80
C ASP A 119 -26.23 -3.50 3.82
N GLY A 120 -25.33 -4.38 3.39
CA GLY A 120 -24.64 -5.36 4.21
C GLY A 120 -23.51 -4.75 5.06
N ALA A 121 -22.48 -5.56 5.33
CA ALA A 121 -21.36 -5.15 6.15
C ALA A 121 -20.66 -3.89 5.59
N GLN A 122 -20.38 -2.93 6.48
CA GLN A 122 -19.75 -1.66 6.12
C GLN A 122 -18.32 -1.59 6.67
N ALA A 123 -17.36 -1.30 5.81
CA ALA A 123 -16.03 -0.89 6.22
C ALA A 123 -16.05 0.61 6.54
N GLN A 124 -15.72 0.97 7.78
CA GLN A 124 -15.75 2.34 8.28
C GLN A 124 -14.35 2.76 8.78
N PHE A 125 -13.98 3.99 8.46
CA PHE A 125 -12.65 4.52 8.71
C PHE A 125 -12.72 5.97 9.19
N GLU A 126 -11.71 6.37 9.95
CA GLU A 126 -11.32 7.76 10.15
C GLU A 126 -10.00 8.00 9.41
N ARG A 127 -9.97 8.98 8.56
CA ARG A 127 -8.81 9.34 7.75
C ARG A 127 -8.34 10.74 8.12
N LEU A 128 -7.03 10.94 8.22
CA LEU A 128 -6.44 12.29 8.28
C LEU A 128 -5.99 12.65 6.87
N PRO A 129 -6.73 13.52 6.14
CA PRO A 129 -6.37 13.91 4.79
C PRO A 129 -5.10 14.75 4.82
N LEU A 130 -4.11 14.32 4.05
CA LEU A 130 -2.85 15.01 3.85
C LEU A 130 -2.77 15.47 2.40
N PRO A 131 -2.07 16.57 2.09
CA PRO A 131 -1.73 16.92 0.72
C PRO A 131 -0.98 15.77 0.04
N ASP A 132 -1.26 15.54 -1.25
CA ASP A 132 -0.52 14.56 -2.03
C ASP A 132 0.98 14.91 -2.04
N ALA A 133 1.81 13.91 -1.79
CA ALA A 133 3.26 14.06 -1.78
C ALA A 133 3.82 13.75 -3.18
N PRO A 134 5.02 14.26 -3.52
CA PRO A 134 5.61 14.02 -4.83
C PRO A 134 5.77 12.54 -5.21
N GLU A 135 6.01 11.66 -4.23
CA GLU A 135 6.14 10.22 -4.42
C GLU A 135 4.82 9.47 -4.51
N GLY A 136 3.72 10.05 -4.03
CA GLY A 136 2.40 9.44 -4.00
C GLY A 136 1.52 9.99 -2.88
N ARG A 137 0.34 9.42 -2.70
CA ARG A 137 -0.59 9.78 -1.63
C ARG A 137 -0.20 9.07 -0.34
N ILE A 138 0.03 9.84 0.72
CA ILE A 138 0.29 9.30 2.06
C ILE A 138 -0.97 9.49 2.90
N GLN A 139 -1.39 8.45 3.61
CA GLN A 139 -2.59 8.48 4.45
C GLN A 139 -2.27 8.06 5.88
N LEU A 140 -2.99 8.63 6.84
CA LEU A 140 -3.08 8.14 8.20
C LEU A 140 -4.52 7.67 8.40
N ILE A 141 -4.71 6.40 8.79
CA ILE A 141 -6.02 5.76 8.79
C ILE A 141 -6.26 4.98 10.08
N ARG A 142 -7.48 5.07 10.59
CA ARG A 142 -8.00 4.27 11.68
C ARG A 142 -9.20 3.47 11.20
N HIS A 143 -9.14 2.16 11.36
CA HIS A 143 -10.28 1.28 11.10
C HIS A 143 -11.24 1.30 12.29
N LEU A 144 -12.54 1.53 12.03
CA LEU A 144 -13.60 1.50 13.04
C LEU A 144 -14.32 0.16 13.07
N THR A 145 -14.36 -0.55 11.92
CA THR A 145 -15.00 -1.87 11.75
C THR A 145 -14.02 -2.85 11.10
N ARG A 146 -12.85 -3.04 11.75
CA ARG A 146 -11.78 -3.89 11.21
C ARG A 146 -12.27 -5.30 10.87
N GLU A 147 -13.10 -5.88 11.71
CA GLU A 147 -13.69 -7.21 11.57
C GLU A 147 -14.56 -7.37 10.31
N ALA A 148 -15.06 -6.28 9.74
CA ALA A 148 -15.85 -6.33 8.51
C ALA A 148 -15.04 -6.79 7.30
N ILE A 149 -13.73 -6.49 7.23
CA ILE A 149 -12.85 -6.82 6.10
C ILE A 149 -11.74 -7.80 6.45
N TRP A 150 -11.30 -7.90 7.74
CA TRP A 150 -10.31 -8.90 8.19
C TRP A 150 -10.99 -10.23 8.53
N GLN A 151 -11.50 -10.90 7.50
CA GLN A 151 -12.21 -12.18 7.64
C GLN A 151 -11.30 -13.31 7.15
N GLU A 152 -11.32 -14.47 7.84
CA GLU A 152 -10.40 -15.58 7.59
C GLU A 152 -10.38 -16.04 6.12
N TRP A 153 -11.54 -16.07 5.46
CA TRP A 153 -11.61 -16.47 4.05
C TRP A 153 -11.00 -15.48 3.09
N PHE A 154 -10.93 -14.18 3.43
CA PHE A 154 -10.21 -13.19 2.63
C PHE A 154 -8.70 -13.25 2.85
N MET A 155 -8.23 -13.76 3.98
CA MET A 155 -6.82 -13.91 4.34
C MET A 155 -6.24 -15.27 3.95
N ALA A 156 -7.04 -16.17 3.40
CA ALA A 156 -6.59 -17.48 2.92
C ALA A 156 -6.12 -17.37 1.47
N HIS A 157 -4.81 -17.23 1.28
CA HIS A 157 -4.19 -17.09 -0.03
C HIS A 157 -3.53 -18.38 -0.49
N PRO A 158 -3.83 -18.87 -1.72
CA PRO A 158 -3.13 -20.00 -2.33
C PRO A 158 -1.60 -19.86 -2.43
N ASN A 159 -1.04 -18.66 -2.32
CA ASN A 159 0.40 -18.37 -2.30
C ASN A 159 0.98 -18.25 -0.89
N ASN A 160 0.18 -18.49 0.15
CA ASN A 160 0.54 -18.40 1.55
C ASN A 160 1.11 -17.05 2.03
N ALA A 161 0.80 -15.95 1.33
CA ALA A 161 1.15 -14.60 1.79
C ALA A 161 0.38 -14.25 3.06
N VAL A 162 1.06 -13.70 4.08
CA VAL A 162 0.47 -13.43 5.41
C VAL A 162 0.72 -12.04 5.94
N ALA A 163 1.71 -11.30 5.44
CA ALA A 163 2.02 -9.96 5.96
C ALA A 163 2.59 -9.03 4.89
N LEU A 164 2.17 -7.77 4.95
CA LEU A 164 2.84 -6.65 4.31
C LEU A 164 3.93 -6.13 5.26
N GLU A 165 5.19 -6.39 4.92
CA GLU A 165 6.30 -6.08 5.80
C GLU A 165 7.02 -4.78 5.44
N GLU A 166 7.02 -4.42 4.15
CA GLU A 166 7.85 -3.32 3.69
C GLU A 166 7.23 -2.61 2.48
N VAL A 167 7.40 -1.29 2.43
CA VAL A 167 7.22 -0.49 1.22
C VAL A 167 8.49 0.31 0.95
N VAL A 168 8.87 0.42 -0.33
CA VAL A 168 10.09 1.10 -0.78
C VAL A 168 9.73 2.29 -1.66
N LEU A 169 10.22 3.47 -1.26
CA LEU A 169 10.10 4.72 -1.97
C LEU A 169 11.45 5.10 -2.59
N ALA A 170 11.47 5.42 -3.88
CA ALA A 170 12.61 6.01 -4.56
C ALA A 170 12.43 7.52 -4.66
N VAL A 171 13.30 8.30 -4.02
CA VAL A 171 13.17 9.75 -3.94
C VAL A 171 14.53 10.45 -4.15
N PRO A 172 14.56 11.65 -4.76
CA PRO A 172 15.81 12.36 -5.01
C PRO A 172 16.46 12.92 -3.73
N ALA A 173 15.66 13.20 -2.70
CA ALA A 173 16.11 13.75 -1.41
C ALA A 173 15.64 12.87 -0.23
N PRO A 174 16.27 11.71 0.03
CA PRO A 174 15.82 10.77 1.06
C PRO A 174 15.73 11.37 2.46
N ALA A 175 16.65 12.26 2.83
CA ALA A 175 16.66 12.88 4.16
C ALA A 175 15.43 13.77 4.41
N GLU A 176 15.00 14.55 3.43
CA GLU A 176 13.83 15.43 3.53
C GLU A 176 12.53 14.59 3.63
N THR A 177 12.42 13.58 2.77
CA THR A 177 11.28 12.66 2.79
C THR A 177 11.23 11.89 4.11
N ALA A 178 12.36 11.39 4.61
CA ALA A 178 12.46 10.69 5.88
C ALA A 178 12.05 11.59 7.07
N ALA A 179 12.49 12.84 7.08
CA ALA A 179 12.09 13.81 8.12
C ALA A 179 10.56 14.06 8.09
N ARG A 180 9.95 14.11 6.91
CA ARG A 180 8.50 14.23 6.76
C ARG A 180 7.77 12.98 7.27
N PHE A 181 8.18 11.78 6.87
CA PHE A 181 7.61 10.52 7.37
C PHE A 181 7.77 10.37 8.88
N SER A 182 8.91 10.77 9.45
CA SER A 182 9.16 10.79 10.90
C SER A 182 8.11 11.66 11.62
N ARG A 183 7.86 12.88 11.11
CA ARG A 183 6.82 13.76 11.70
C ARG A 183 5.41 13.17 11.55
N LEU A 184 5.08 12.61 10.38
CA LEU A 184 3.78 11.99 10.13
C LEU A 184 3.54 10.79 11.07
N ALA A 185 4.50 9.90 11.18
CA ALA A 185 4.40 8.70 12.01
C ALA A 185 4.58 8.97 13.51
N GLY A 186 5.28 10.04 13.88
CA GLY A 186 5.68 10.29 15.26
C GLY A 186 6.78 9.35 15.75
N LEU A 187 7.58 8.79 14.83
CA LEU A 187 8.62 7.80 15.08
C LEU A 187 9.95 8.26 14.48
N PRO A 188 11.10 7.87 15.06
CA PRO A 188 12.40 8.17 14.47
C PRO A 188 12.64 7.36 13.20
N VAL A 189 13.49 7.91 12.32
CA VAL A 189 14.06 7.17 11.19
C VAL A 189 15.49 6.78 11.49
N THR A 190 15.95 5.70 10.89
CA THR A 190 17.32 5.18 11.00
C THR A 190 17.97 5.09 9.62
N PRO A 191 19.30 5.07 9.49
CA PRO A 191 19.96 4.77 8.23
C PRO A 191 19.53 3.40 7.68
N ASP A 192 19.31 3.33 6.35
CA ASP A 192 19.00 2.09 5.64
C ASP A 192 20.29 1.48 5.07
N PRO A 193 20.52 0.14 5.20
CA PRO A 193 21.72 -0.52 4.66
C PRO A 193 21.90 -0.37 3.14
N ALA A 194 20.79 -0.26 2.39
CA ALA A 194 20.86 -0.01 0.94
C ALA A 194 21.15 1.46 0.59
N GLY A 195 21.19 2.34 1.58
CA GLY A 195 21.31 3.79 1.45
C GLY A 195 20.00 4.51 1.69
N GLY A 196 20.06 5.75 2.18
CA GLY A 196 18.89 6.50 2.60
C GLY A 196 18.45 6.16 4.02
N PHE A 197 17.15 6.03 4.26
CA PHE A 197 16.56 5.90 5.59
C PHE A 197 15.44 4.84 5.63
N ALA A 198 15.21 4.30 6.83
CA ALA A 198 14.09 3.44 7.15
C ALA A 198 13.29 3.99 8.33
N LEU A 199 11.97 4.00 8.21
CA LEU A 199 11.02 4.21 9.28
C LEU A 199 10.50 2.83 9.73
N ALA A 200 10.96 2.38 10.90
CA ALA A 200 10.43 1.17 11.51
C ALA A 200 9.11 1.48 12.24
N LEU A 201 8.07 0.75 11.88
CA LEU A 201 6.77 0.77 12.56
C LEU A 201 6.68 -0.44 13.52
N PRO A 202 5.81 -0.44 14.51
CA PRO A 202 5.55 -1.64 15.31
C PRO A 202 5.21 -2.88 14.46
N ARG A 203 4.57 -2.68 13.32
CA ARG A 203 4.31 -3.70 12.30
C ARG A 203 4.62 -3.15 10.91
N GLY A 204 5.68 -3.64 10.28
CA GLY A 204 6.15 -3.22 8.97
C GLY A 204 7.12 -2.03 8.99
N ARG A 205 7.58 -1.63 7.82
CA ARG A 205 8.51 -0.49 7.67
C ARG A 205 8.36 0.21 6.32
N VAL A 206 8.77 1.48 6.31
CA VAL A 206 8.89 2.28 5.08
C VAL A 206 10.38 2.53 4.82
N ARG A 207 10.88 2.13 3.65
CA ARG A 207 12.24 2.45 3.19
C ARG A 207 12.19 3.63 2.24
N ILE A 208 13.07 4.58 2.45
CA ILE A 208 13.13 5.84 1.72
C ILE A 208 14.55 5.97 1.18
N VAL A 209 14.72 5.63 -0.08
CA VAL A 209 16.06 5.43 -0.67
C VAL A 209 16.29 6.32 -1.90
N PRO A 210 17.55 6.62 -2.26
CA PRO A 210 17.83 7.25 -3.53
C PRO A 210 17.55 6.27 -4.69
N PRO A 211 17.26 6.76 -5.91
CA PRO A 211 16.85 5.91 -7.04
C PRO A 211 17.85 4.79 -7.40
N ASP A 212 19.15 5.05 -7.26
CA ASP A 212 20.22 4.08 -7.53
C ASP A 212 20.32 2.95 -6.49
N ALA A 213 19.71 3.15 -5.32
CA ALA A 213 19.63 2.11 -4.28
C ALA A 213 18.58 1.04 -4.56
N VAL A 214 17.59 1.32 -5.42
CA VAL A 214 16.49 0.40 -5.70
C VAL A 214 16.98 -0.96 -6.18
N ALA A 215 17.96 -1.00 -7.08
CA ALA A 215 18.52 -2.25 -7.61
C ALA A 215 19.21 -3.12 -6.54
N ARG A 216 19.62 -2.55 -5.40
CA ARG A 216 20.15 -3.31 -4.24
C ARG A 216 19.06 -4.01 -3.45
N ILE A 217 17.82 -3.51 -3.54
CA ILE A 217 16.65 -4.06 -2.85
C ILE A 217 15.86 -4.98 -3.78
N PHE A 218 15.64 -4.52 -5.00
CA PHE A 218 14.91 -5.21 -6.07
C PHE A 218 15.80 -5.36 -7.31
N PRO A 219 16.62 -6.42 -7.40
CA PRO A 219 17.54 -6.62 -8.51
C PRO A 219 16.86 -6.56 -9.87
N GLY A 220 17.39 -5.76 -10.78
CA GLY A 220 16.84 -5.58 -12.13
C GLY A 220 15.62 -4.65 -12.22
N VAL A 221 15.20 -4.02 -11.12
CA VAL A 221 14.08 -3.05 -11.11
C VAL A 221 14.60 -1.63 -11.12
N ALA A 222 14.06 -0.82 -12.02
CA ALA A 222 14.19 0.63 -12.01
C ALA A 222 12.90 1.29 -11.49
N PRO A 223 12.98 2.44 -10.80
CA PRO A 223 11.78 3.20 -10.42
C PRO A 223 10.96 3.59 -11.67
N PRO A 224 9.61 3.48 -11.65
CA PRO A 224 8.79 3.89 -12.79
C PRO A 224 8.82 5.41 -13.04
N ALA A 225 9.07 6.16 -11.98
CA ALA A 225 9.29 7.60 -11.95
C ALA A 225 10.17 7.97 -10.74
N VAL A 226 10.67 9.19 -10.70
CA VAL A 226 11.40 9.74 -9.52
C VAL A 226 10.79 11.10 -9.21
N PRO A 227 10.19 11.27 -8.02
CA PRO A 227 9.95 10.27 -6.96
C PRO A 227 8.79 9.31 -7.26
N SER A 228 8.83 8.11 -6.66
CA SER A 228 7.75 7.12 -6.76
C SER A 228 7.77 6.11 -5.61
N ILE A 229 6.67 5.38 -5.43
CA ILE A 229 6.61 4.14 -4.64
C ILE A 229 6.92 3.00 -5.61
N VAL A 230 7.98 2.22 -5.33
CA VAL A 230 8.54 1.28 -6.32
C VAL A 230 8.05 -0.14 -6.08
N GLY A 231 8.03 -0.57 -4.84
CA GLY A 231 7.73 -1.97 -4.53
C GLY A 231 7.47 -2.22 -3.05
N ILE A 232 7.14 -3.46 -2.76
CA ILE A 232 6.79 -3.96 -1.43
C ILE A 232 7.50 -5.28 -1.12
N ALA A 233 7.58 -5.61 0.17
CA ALA A 233 7.93 -6.95 0.62
C ALA A 233 6.75 -7.58 1.36
N LEU A 234 6.46 -8.82 0.99
CA LEU A 234 5.42 -9.66 1.59
C LEU A 234 6.07 -10.89 2.21
N ARG A 235 5.66 -11.22 3.44
CA ARG A 235 6.05 -12.49 4.06
C ARG A 235 5.04 -13.57 3.72
N THR A 236 5.56 -14.77 3.42
CA THR A 236 4.78 -16.00 3.28
C THR A 236 4.94 -16.88 4.53
N SER A 237 3.97 -17.77 4.78
CA SER A 237 4.06 -18.69 5.92
C SER A 237 4.86 -19.97 5.62
N ASP A 238 5.28 -20.17 4.36
CA ASP A 238 5.94 -21.40 3.87
C ASP A 238 7.28 -21.14 3.14
N GLY A 239 7.87 -19.95 3.29
CA GLY A 239 9.13 -19.60 2.61
C GLY A 239 8.98 -19.58 1.08
N CYS A 240 7.87 -19.11 0.58
CA CYS A 240 7.54 -18.99 -0.85
C CYS A 240 7.32 -20.32 -1.59
N ALA A 241 7.15 -21.45 -0.90
CA ALA A 241 7.02 -22.75 -1.57
C ALA A 241 5.77 -22.81 -2.46
N ALA A 242 4.63 -22.37 -1.97
CA ALA A 242 3.38 -22.33 -2.73
C ALA A 242 3.41 -21.30 -3.88
N LEU A 243 4.06 -20.15 -3.69
CA LEU A 243 4.26 -19.16 -4.72
C LEU A 243 5.11 -19.70 -5.86
N ARG A 244 6.24 -20.37 -5.56
CA ARG A 244 7.14 -20.91 -6.59
C ARG A 244 6.42 -21.85 -7.58
N GLY A 245 5.42 -22.59 -7.13
CA GLY A 245 4.57 -23.43 -7.99
C GLY A 245 3.65 -22.64 -8.94
N ARG A 246 3.58 -21.31 -8.86
CA ARG A 246 2.73 -20.43 -9.64
C ARG A 246 3.49 -19.49 -10.58
N LEU A 247 4.80 -19.59 -10.64
CA LEU A 247 5.66 -18.66 -11.39
C LEU A 247 5.84 -19.01 -12.86
N ASP A 248 5.26 -20.11 -13.34
CA ASP A 248 5.31 -20.44 -14.75
C ASP A 248 4.66 -19.33 -15.60
N GLY A 249 5.41 -18.80 -16.55
CA GLY A 249 5.01 -17.64 -17.36
C GLY A 249 4.87 -16.32 -16.61
N VAL A 250 5.31 -16.22 -15.35
CA VAL A 250 5.36 -14.99 -14.55
C VAL A 250 6.79 -14.44 -14.59
N ALA A 251 6.94 -13.16 -14.94
CA ALA A 251 8.25 -12.49 -14.89
C ALA A 251 8.71 -12.35 -13.43
N HIS A 252 9.82 -13.02 -13.07
CA HIS A 252 10.35 -13.04 -11.70
C HIS A 252 11.88 -13.20 -11.69
N ALA A 253 12.48 -12.95 -10.52
CA ALA A 253 13.88 -13.20 -10.22
C ALA A 253 14.03 -13.87 -8.85
N GLY A 254 15.12 -14.58 -8.64
CA GLY A 254 15.47 -15.11 -7.32
C GLY A 254 15.99 -14.01 -6.41
N LEU A 255 15.69 -14.12 -5.11
CA LEU A 255 16.35 -13.39 -4.03
C LEU A 255 17.05 -14.40 -3.13
N ASP A 256 18.06 -13.97 -2.34
CA ASP A 256 18.80 -14.86 -1.41
C ASP A 256 17.84 -15.65 -0.49
N ALA A 257 16.78 -15.02 -0.02
CA ALA A 257 15.78 -15.61 0.87
C ALA A 257 14.36 -15.46 0.32
N GLY A 258 14.14 -15.58 -1.01
CA GLY A 258 12.78 -15.41 -1.51
C GLY A 258 12.65 -15.35 -3.03
N VAL A 259 11.63 -14.62 -3.47
CA VAL A 259 11.29 -14.42 -4.89
C VAL A 259 10.90 -12.96 -5.10
N LEU A 260 11.43 -12.36 -6.16
CA LEU A 260 10.99 -11.05 -6.65
C LEU A 260 10.08 -11.24 -7.87
N VAL A 261 8.82 -10.90 -7.74
CA VAL A 261 7.92 -10.73 -8.90
C VAL A 261 8.18 -9.37 -9.50
N LEU A 262 8.49 -9.35 -10.80
CA LEU A 262 8.89 -8.13 -11.50
C LEU A 262 7.67 -7.24 -11.82
N PRO A 263 7.85 -5.92 -11.97
CA PRO A 263 6.76 -4.96 -12.24
C PRO A 263 5.87 -5.34 -13.44
N SER A 264 6.44 -5.93 -14.48
CA SER A 264 5.69 -6.38 -15.67
C SER A 264 4.66 -7.47 -15.39
N ALA A 265 4.83 -8.25 -14.32
CA ALA A 265 3.90 -9.30 -13.91
C ALA A 265 2.92 -8.86 -12.80
N ALA A 266 3.17 -7.71 -12.16
CA ALA A 266 2.38 -7.20 -11.04
C ALA A 266 1.89 -5.75 -11.28
N CYS A 267 1.53 -5.44 -12.53
CA CYS A 267 0.96 -4.15 -12.93
C CYS A 267 1.79 -2.96 -12.41
N GLY A 268 3.11 -2.98 -12.62
CA GLY A 268 4.01 -1.89 -12.27
C GLY A 268 4.60 -1.94 -10.86
N ALA A 269 4.15 -2.83 -9.98
CA ALA A 269 4.70 -2.98 -8.63
C ALA A 269 5.81 -4.05 -8.59
N ALA A 270 6.95 -3.77 -7.98
CA ALA A 270 7.91 -4.80 -7.60
C ALA A 270 7.45 -5.48 -6.30
N ILE A 271 7.34 -6.81 -6.27
CA ILE A 271 6.89 -7.53 -5.07
C ILE A 271 7.92 -8.57 -4.67
N ALA A 272 8.65 -8.32 -3.59
CA ALA A 272 9.51 -9.32 -2.97
C ALA A 272 8.67 -10.19 -2.02
N PHE A 273 8.79 -11.49 -2.16
CA PHE A 273 8.23 -12.47 -1.23
C PHE A 273 9.38 -13.15 -0.46
N THR A 274 9.17 -13.27 0.85
CA THR A 274 10.14 -13.89 1.79
C THR A 274 9.49 -14.98 2.63
#